data_40fba48d04da4e9462d28f2f3da4a715
#
_entry.id   40fba48d04da4e9462d28f2f3da4a715
#
_cell.length_a   1.000
_cell.length_b   1.000
_cell.length_c   1.000
_cell.angle_alpha   90.00
_cell.angle_beta   90.00
_cell.angle_gamma   90.00
#
_symmetry.space_group_name_H-M   'P 1'
#
loop_
_entity.id
_entity.type
_entity.pdbx_description
1 polymer ?
#
loop_
_entity_poly.entity_id
_entity_poly.type
_entity_poly.pdbx_seq_one_letter_code
_entity_poly.pdbx_strand_id
1 'polypeptide(L)'
;ACIEQTARAGDEAPRRRRESVTVEFWFSEPHTPNVKLSIRVDRQLYSGKSEFQRIDVFDSPEFGRFLTLDGYMMLTEKDEFIYHEMITHVPMAVHPNVRDVLVIGAGDGGVIRELTQYQDLEHIDMVEIDELVVEVCKKYLPKTACRLDDPRLTIHYEDGLKFVRSKENAYDLIIVDSTDPFGPGEGLFTREFYGNCYKALREDGILINQHESPFYPEDAAACQRAHKNLVESFPIAKVYQAHIPTYPSGHWLFGFASKKYHPLRDLDETRWNLRGIPCRYYTTTLHKGAFYIPAYVEELLKHVEHE
;
A
#
# COMPACT_ATOMS: atom_id res chain seq x y z
N ALA A 1 88.05 13.01 -22.54
CA ALA A 1 86.80 13.02 -23.25
C ALA A 1 85.93 11.90 -22.70
N CYS A 2 84.99 12.22 -21.76
CA CYS A 2 83.95 11.33 -21.26
C CYS A 2 82.74 11.44 -22.14
N ILE A 3 82.26 10.33 -22.64
CA ILE A 3 80.98 10.25 -23.34
C ILE A 3 79.96 9.72 -22.30
N GLU A 4 79.02 10.59 -21.88
CA GLU A 4 77.85 10.21 -21.10
C GLU A 4 76.83 9.53 -22.00
N GLN A 5 76.46 8.31 -21.66
CA GLN A 5 75.32 7.57 -22.22
C GLN A 5 74.06 7.93 -21.42
N THR A 6 73.17 8.74 -22.04
CA THR A 6 71.83 8.94 -21.50
C THR A 6 70.94 7.76 -21.83
N ALA A 7 70.53 7.03 -20.80
CA ALA A 7 69.51 5.97 -20.87
C ALA A 7 68.15 6.62 -21.16
N ARG A 8 67.48 6.24 -22.25
CA ARG A 8 66.09 6.59 -22.56
C ARG A 8 65.18 5.81 -21.61
N ALA A 9 64.42 6.55 -20.78
CA ALA A 9 63.29 6.01 -20.06
C ALA A 9 62.24 5.54 -21.06
N GLY A 10 61.91 4.23 -21.00
CA GLY A 10 60.83 3.67 -21.80
C GLY A 10 59.50 4.19 -21.33
N ASP A 11 58.75 4.74 -22.25
CA ASP A 11 57.35 5.21 -22.08
C ASP A 11 56.50 3.92 -21.98
N GLU A 12 56.25 3.40 -20.75
CA GLU A 12 55.23 2.41 -20.53
C GLU A 12 53.87 3.11 -20.62
N ALA A 13 53.13 2.90 -21.71
CA ALA A 13 51.76 3.32 -21.84
C ALA A 13 50.93 2.77 -20.66
N PRO A 14 50.06 3.60 -20.06
CA PRO A 14 49.26 3.18 -18.93
C PRO A 14 48.38 1.99 -19.33
N ARG A 15 48.60 0.85 -18.67
CA ARG A 15 47.71 -0.34 -18.81
C ARG A 15 46.33 0.08 -18.48
N ARG A 16 45.42 0.15 -19.47
CA ARG A 16 43.99 0.30 -19.25
C ARG A 16 43.56 -0.80 -18.29
N ARG A 17 43.19 -0.43 -17.04
CA ARG A 17 42.45 -1.31 -16.18
C ARG A 17 41.19 -1.71 -16.95
N ARG A 18 41.08 -2.99 -17.28
CA ARG A 18 39.82 -3.53 -17.77
C ARG A 18 38.85 -3.35 -16.61
N GLU A 19 37.90 -2.43 -16.74
CA GLU A 19 36.75 -2.38 -15.88
C GLU A 19 36.09 -3.76 -15.98
N SER A 20 35.87 -4.40 -14.84
CA SER A 20 35.18 -5.67 -14.79
C SER A 20 33.76 -5.45 -15.33
N VAL A 21 33.42 -6.17 -16.40
CA VAL A 21 32.05 -6.18 -16.90
C VAL A 21 31.20 -6.87 -15.82
N THR A 22 30.40 -6.10 -15.11
CA THR A 22 29.41 -6.62 -14.17
C THR A 22 28.09 -6.84 -14.92
N VAL A 23 27.50 -8.01 -14.78
CA VAL A 23 26.15 -8.27 -15.26
C VAL A 23 25.19 -7.68 -14.22
N GLU A 24 24.30 -6.83 -14.65
CA GLU A 24 23.27 -6.23 -13.80
C GLU A 24 21.90 -6.77 -14.17
N PHE A 25 21.10 -7.06 -13.17
CA PHE A 25 19.70 -7.46 -13.35
C PHE A 25 18.80 -6.33 -12.88
N TRP A 26 17.77 -6.02 -13.68
CA TRP A 26 16.81 -4.97 -13.40
C TRP A 26 15.39 -5.54 -13.47
N PHE A 27 14.64 -5.39 -12.41
CA PHE A 27 13.19 -5.49 -12.45
C PHE A 27 12.65 -4.21 -13.10
N SER A 28 11.65 -4.33 -13.98
CA SER A 28 11.05 -3.17 -14.64
C SER A 28 9.55 -3.34 -14.70
N GLU A 29 8.85 -2.41 -14.09
CA GLU A 29 7.40 -2.30 -14.10
C GLU A 29 6.97 -1.17 -15.05
N PRO A 30 6.15 -1.45 -16.07
CA PRO A 30 5.58 -0.41 -16.91
C PRO A 30 4.41 0.28 -16.21
N HIS A 31 4.53 1.58 -15.91
CA HIS A 31 3.41 2.39 -15.44
C HIS A 31 2.51 2.86 -16.59
N THR A 32 3.09 3.03 -17.78
CA THR A 32 2.40 3.33 -19.03
C THR A 32 3.20 2.69 -20.18
N PRO A 33 2.70 2.63 -21.42
CA PRO A 33 3.49 2.19 -22.55
C PRO A 33 4.82 2.95 -22.75
N ASN A 34 4.93 4.15 -22.17
CA ASN A 34 6.08 5.04 -22.37
C ASN A 34 6.85 5.36 -21.06
N VAL A 35 6.37 4.87 -19.90
CA VAL A 35 6.97 5.13 -18.58
C VAL A 35 7.10 3.82 -17.81
N LYS A 36 8.26 3.60 -17.23
CA LYS A 36 8.50 2.45 -16.35
C LYS A 36 9.35 2.84 -15.15
N LEU A 37 9.11 2.18 -14.02
CA LEU A 37 10.03 2.12 -12.91
C LEU A 37 10.99 0.94 -13.12
N SER A 38 12.30 1.17 -12.94
CA SER A 38 13.26 0.08 -12.96
C SER A 38 14.11 0.09 -11.70
N ILE A 39 14.21 -1.08 -11.06
CA ILE A 39 14.96 -1.27 -9.81
C ILE A 39 16.01 -2.35 -10.05
N ARG A 40 17.28 -2.04 -9.70
CA ARG A 40 18.34 -3.05 -9.76
C ARG A 40 18.10 -4.12 -8.71
N VAL A 41 18.21 -5.37 -9.10
CA VAL A 41 18.06 -6.53 -8.23
C VAL A 41 19.36 -7.33 -8.17
N ASP A 42 19.70 -7.81 -6.98
CA ASP A 42 20.85 -8.71 -6.78
C ASP A 42 20.45 -10.16 -7.04
N ARG A 43 19.20 -10.52 -6.69
CA ARG A 43 18.67 -11.88 -6.91
C ARG A 43 17.16 -11.94 -6.77
N GLN A 44 16.56 -12.93 -7.43
CA GLN A 44 15.19 -13.35 -7.20
C GLN A 44 15.19 -14.39 -6.06
N LEU A 45 14.42 -14.12 -5.00
CA LEU A 45 14.32 -14.98 -3.82
C LEU A 45 13.23 -16.03 -3.98
N TYR A 46 12.15 -15.67 -4.68
CA TYR A 46 11.02 -16.54 -4.94
C TYR A 46 10.38 -16.18 -6.29
N SER A 47 9.86 -17.20 -6.96
CA SER A 47 8.97 -17.08 -8.11
C SER A 47 8.03 -18.28 -8.11
N GLY A 48 6.74 -18.01 -8.11
CA GLY A 48 5.71 -19.03 -8.14
C GLY A 48 4.42 -18.48 -8.73
N LYS A 49 3.45 -19.37 -8.91
CA LYS A 49 2.12 -19.01 -9.38
C LYS A 49 1.07 -19.77 -8.58
N SER A 50 0.10 -19.04 -8.05
CA SER A 50 -1.13 -19.59 -7.48
C SER A 50 -2.18 -19.78 -8.59
N GLU A 51 -3.37 -20.15 -8.23
CA GLU A 51 -4.52 -20.12 -9.14
C GLU A 51 -4.98 -18.69 -9.51
N PHE A 52 -4.57 -17.69 -8.70
CA PHE A 52 -4.99 -16.30 -8.86
C PHE A 52 -3.96 -15.46 -9.63
N GLN A 53 -2.65 -15.62 -9.32
CA GLN A 53 -1.62 -14.70 -9.82
C GLN A 53 -0.21 -15.29 -9.72
N ARG A 54 0.72 -14.64 -10.41
CA ARG A 54 2.15 -14.89 -10.25
C ARG A 54 2.70 -14.06 -9.08
N ILE A 55 3.53 -14.67 -8.25
CA ILE A 55 4.13 -14.06 -7.07
C ILE A 55 5.64 -14.12 -7.23
N ASP A 56 6.31 -12.97 -7.21
CA ASP A 56 7.77 -12.90 -7.23
C ASP A 56 8.28 -12.06 -6.05
N VAL A 57 9.39 -12.50 -5.45
CA VAL A 57 10.11 -11.75 -4.42
C VAL A 57 11.55 -11.55 -4.86
N PHE A 58 12.01 -10.32 -4.81
CA PHE A 58 13.35 -9.94 -5.18
C PHE A 58 14.12 -9.32 -4.01
N ASP A 59 15.45 -9.32 -4.11
CA ASP A 59 16.36 -8.62 -3.20
C ASP A 59 17.06 -7.50 -3.97
N SER A 60 16.91 -6.27 -3.51
CA SER A 60 17.47 -5.06 -4.11
C SER A 60 18.42 -4.38 -3.16
N PRO A 61 19.59 -3.90 -3.62
CA PRO A 61 20.50 -3.16 -2.77
C PRO A 61 19.97 -1.82 -2.29
N GLU A 62 19.01 -1.21 -3.03
CA GLU A 62 18.44 0.10 -2.70
C GLU A 62 17.16 -0.02 -1.86
N PHE A 63 16.27 -0.97 -2.20
CA PHE A 63 14.94 -1.06 -1.62
C PHE A 63 14.75 -2.22 -0.65
N GLY A 64 15.80 -3.06 -0.42
CA GLY A 64 15.66 -4.29 0.33
C GLY A 64 14.83 -5.32 -0.43
N ARG A 65 14.11 -6.17 0.29
CA ARG A 65 13.22 -7.12 -0.35
C ARG A 65 11.95 -6.44 -0.82
N PHE A 66 11.45 -6.89 -1.96
CA PHE A 66 10.19 -6.39 -2.50
C PHE A 66 9.36 -7.51 -3.13
N LEU A 67 8.05 -7.34 -3.08
CA LEU A 67 7.04 -8.25 -3.60
C LEU A 67 6.43 -7.67 -4.87
N THR A 68 6.24 -8.55 -5.85
CA THR A 68 5.40 -8.22 -7.02
C THR A 68 4.34 -9.29 -7.24
N LEU A 69 3.15 -8.86 -7.64
CA LEU A 69 2.04 -9.71 -8.06
C LEU A 69 1.76 -9.43 -9.54
N ASP A 70 1.82 -10.48 -10.38
CA ASP A 70 1.73 -10.38 -11.85
C ASP A 70 2.70 -9.36 -12.48
N GLY A 71 3.81 -9.05 -11.78
CA GLY A 71 4.81 -8.10 -12.21
C GLY A 71 4.56 -6.65 -11.76
N TYR A 72 3.51 -6.39 -10.99
CA TYR A 72 3.24 -5.09 -10.37
C TYR A 72 3.82 -5.01 -8.98
N MET A 73 4.41 -3.86 -8.63
CA MET A 73 5.03 -3.62 -7.35
C MET A 73 3.97 -3.48 -6.25
N MET A 74 3.98 -4.40 -5.29
CA MET A 74 3.08 -4.34 -4.15
C MET A 74 3.70 -3.60 -2.97
N LEU A 75 4.94 -3.90 -2.63
CA LEU A 75 5.67 -3.25 -1.54
C LEU A 75 7.18 -3.43 -1.66
N THR A 76 7.93 -2.54 -1.03
CA THR A 76 9.35 -2.73 -0.72
C THR A 76 9.63 -2.54 0.77
N GLU A 77 10.63 -3.20 1.32
CA GLU A 77 11.02 -3.03 2.74
C GLU A 77 11.42 -1.57 3.07
N LYS A 78 11.74 -0.76 2.07
CA LYS A 78 12.20 0.61 2.26
C LYS A 78 11.08 1.61 2.46
N ASP A 79 9.97 1.48 1.75
CA ASP A 79 8.90 2.49 1.71
C ASP A 79 7.48 1.97 2.07
N GLU A 80 7.30 0.67 2.32
CA GLU A 80 6.00 0.06 2.63
C GLU A 80 5.28 0.72 3.82
N PHE A 81 6.04 1.22 4.81
CA PHE A 81 5.49 1.85 5.99
C PHE A 81 4.65 3.09 5.68
N ILE A 82 4.94 3.77 4.58
CA ILE A 82 4.18 4.96 4.14
C ILE A 82 2.72 4.57 3.88
N TYR A 83 2.52 3.51 3.11
CA TYR A 83 1.21 2.98 2.79
C TYR A 83 0.50 2.43 4.04
N HIS A 84 1.15 1.53 4.77
CA HIS A 84 0.55 0.81 5.89
C HIS A 84 0.19 1.73 7.06
N GLU A 85 1.04 2.72 7.37
CA GLU A 85 0.72 3.72 8.38
C GLU A 85 -0.46 4.59 7.96
N MET A 86 -0.52 5.05 6.71
CA MET A 86 -1.58 5.94 6.25
C MET A 86 -2.94 5.24 6.14
N ILE A 87 -3.00 4.01 5.63
CA ILE A 87 -4.27 3.28 5.51
C ILE A 87 -4.81 2.85 6.88
N THR A 88 -3.92 2.62 7.87
CA THR A 88 -4.30 2.17 9.20
C THR A 88 -4.52 3.31 10.18
N HIS A 89 -3.58 4.24 10.30
CA HIS A 89 -3.61 5.21 11.39
C HIS A 89 -4.58 6.37 11.15
N VAL A 90 -4.87 6.71 9.90
CA VAL A 90 -5.85 7.77 9.59
C VAL A 90 -7.23 7.44 10.19
N PRO A 91 -7.88 6.30 9.94
CA PRO A 91 -9.18 6.00 10.55
C PRO A 91 -9.08 5.79 12.08
N MET A 92 -8.00 5.19 12.57
CA MET A 92 -7.80 4.91 13.99
C MET A 92 -7.62 6.18 14.84
N ALA A 93 -7.13 7.26 14.25
CA ALA A 93 -7.03 8.57 14.91
C ALA A 93 -8.38 9.30 14.98
N VAL A 94 -9.31 8.95 14.10
CA VAL A 94 -10.65 9.58 13.99
C VAL A 94 -11.69 8.82 14.81
N HIS A 95 -11.83 7.52 14.60
CA HIS A 95 -12.85 6.72 15.29
C HIS A 95 -12.49 6.58 16.79
N PRO A 96 -13.41 6.92 17.73
CA PRO A 96 -13.07 6.96 19.15
C PRO A 96 -12.85 5.58 19.78
N ASN A 97 -13.48 4.52 19.26
CA ASN A 97 -13.50 3.21 19.88
C ASN A 97 -13.61 2.11 18.81
N VAL A 98 -12.49 1.73 18.21
CA VAL A 98 -12.41 0.61 17.28
C VAL A 98 -12.08 -0.66 18.05
N ARG A 99 -12.92 -1.70 17.95
CA ARG A 99 -12.72 -3.01 18.57
C ARG A 99 -12.68 -4.14 17.56
N ASP A 100 -13.55 -4.11 16.57
CA ASP A 100 -13.68 -5.15 15.54
C ASP A 100 -13.33 -4.56 14.18
N VAL A 101 -12.32 -5.14 13.53
CA VAL A 101 -11.81 -4.68 12.24
C VAL A 101 -11.92 -5.80 11.21
N LEU A 102 -12.39 -5.46 10.02
CA LEU A 102 -12.28 -6.30 8.84
C LEU A 102 -11.19 -5.72 7.92
N VAL A 103 -10.24 -6.55 7.52
CA VAL A 103 -9.24 -6.23 6.51
C VAL A 103 -9.46 -7.15 5.31
N ILE A 104 -9.66 -6.57 4.13
CA ILE A 104 -9.82 -7.33 2.89
C ILE A 104 -8.56 -7.15 2.07
N GLY A 105 -7.87 -8.26 1.76
CA GLY A 105 -6.52 -8.30 1.24
C GLY A 105 -5.47 -8.31 2.36
N ALA A 106 -4.40 -7.52 2.19
CA ALA A 106 -3.31 -7.38 3.16
C ALA A 106 -2.49 -8.66 3.41
N GLY A 107 -2.37 -9.53 2.41
CA GLY A 107 -1.62 -10.80 2.52
C GLY A 107 -0.14 -10.64 2.88
N ASP A 108 0.43 -9.45 2.71
CA ASP A 108 1.78 -9.12 3.16
C ASP A 108 1.91 -8.92 4.68
N GLY A 109 0.80 -8.63 5.38
CA GLY A 109 0.74 -8.47 6.84
C GLY A 109 1.07 -7.06 7.36
N GLY A 110 1.34 -6.08 6.49
CA GLY A 110 1.72 -4.73 6.92
C GLY A 110 0.60 -4.00 7.65
N VAL A 111 -0.63 -4.06 7.14
CA VAL A 111 -1.82 -3.50 7.83
C VAL A 111 -2.04 -4.18 9.18
N ILE A 112 -1.87 -5.50 9.23
CA ILE A 112 -2.03 -6.27 10.48
C ILE A 112 -0.96 -5.86 11.51
N ARG A 113 0.28 -5.65 11.06
CA ARG A 113 1.35 -5.14 11.92
C ARG A 113 0.96 -3.80 12.57
N GLU A 114 0.42 -2.88 11.79
CA GLU A 114 0.01 -1.57 12.30
C GLU A 114 -1.22 -1.68 13.22
N LEU A 115 -2.23 -2.46 12.87
CA LEU A 115 -3.42 -2.66 13.71
C LEU A 115 -3.08 -3.29 15.06
N THR A 116 -2.17 -4.26 15.10
CA THR A 116 -1.83 -4.97 16.34
C THR A 116 -1.13 -4.12 17.40
N GLN A 117 -0.70 -2.90 17.06
CA GLN A 117 -0.19 -1.91 18.02
C GLN A 117 -1.28 -1.32 18.91
N TYR A 118 -2.55 -1.41 18.49
CA TYR A 118 -3.69 -0.91 19.27
C TYR A 118 -4.17 -1.96 20.28
N GLN A 119 -4.00 -1.65 21.56
CA GLN A 119 -4.37 -2.57 22.65
C GLN A 119 -5.90 -2.73 22.83
N ASP A 120 -6.66 -1.75 22.33
CA ASP A 120 -8.13 -1.73 22.45
C ASP A 120 -8.81 -2.62 21.42
N LEU A 121 -8.10 -3.10 20.38
CA LEU A 121 -8.65 -4.01 19.40
C LEU A 121 -8.89 -5.39 20.01
N GLU A 122 -10.08 -5.91 19.80
CA GLU A 122 -10.51 -7.22 20.29
C GLU A 122 -10.42 -8.29 19.20
N HIS A 123 -10.86 -7.96 17.96
CA HIS A 123 -10.87 -8.91 16.85
C HIS A 123 -10.44 -8.24 15.54
N ILE A 124 -9.70 -8.99 14.77
CA ILE A 124 -9.30 -8.63 13.40
C ILE A 124 -9.62 -9.83 12.51
N ASP A 125 -10.57 -9.67 11.61
CA ASP A 125 -10.78 -10.61 10.51
C ASP A 125 -9.99 -10.12 9.30
N MET A 126 -9.06 -10.93 8.79
CA MET A 126 -8.34 -10.70 7.54
C MET A 126 -8.85 -11.68 6.49
N VAL A 127 -9.30 -11.18 5.36
CA VAL A 127 -9.83 -12.00 4.27
C VAL A 127 -8.92 -11.85 3.06
N GLU A 128 -8.13 -12.87 2.80
CA GLU A 128 -7.19 -12.92 1.68
C GLU A 128 -7.56 -14.07 0.75
N ILE A 129 -7.66 -13.80 -0.53
CA ILE A 129 -8.06 -14.82 -1.50
C ILE A 129 -6.93 -15.80 -1.80
N ASP A 130 -5.70 -15.34 -1.72
CA ASP A 130 -4.50 -16.09 -2.12
C ASP A 130 -3.63 -16.48 -0.90
N GLU A 131 -3.86 -17.68 -0.36
CA GLU A 131 -3.07 -18.22 0.76
C GLU A 131 -1.56 -18.23 0.47
N LEU A 132 -1.18 -18.46 -0.80
CA LEU A 132 0.24 -18.50 -1.17
C LEU A 132 0.94 -17.15 -0.99
N VAL A 133 0.24 -16.02 -1.13
CA VAL A 133 0.79 -14.69 -0.83
C VAL A 133 1.19 -14.60 0.64
N VAL A 134 0.31 -15.04 1.54
CA VAL A 134 0.56 -15.03 3.00
C VAL A 134 1.76 -15.92 3.37
N GLU A 135 1.83 -17.13 2.81
CA GLU A 135 2.95 -18.06 3.05
C GLU A 135 4.29 -17.47 2.56
N VAL A 136 4.30 -16.90 1.35
CA VAL A 136 5.49 -16.28 0.76
C VAL A 136 5.93 -15.08 1.60
N CYS A 137 4.99 -14.23 2.02
CA CYS A 137 5.29 -13.05 2.84
C CYS A 137 5.82 -13.42 4.23
N LYS A 138 5.23 -14.40 4.91
CA LYS A 138 5.76 -14.94 6.17
C LYS A 138 7.23 -15.40 6.03
N LYS A 139 7.56 -16.01 4.91
CA LYS A 139 8.91 -16.55 4.69
C LYS A 139 9.93 -15.51 4.24
N TYR A 140 9.55 -14.64 3.32
CA TYR A 140 10.50 -13.75 2.64
C TYR A 140 10.43 -12.28 3.07
N LEU A 141 9.31 -11.84 3.65
CA LEU A 141 9.05 -10.48 4.13
C LEU A 141 8.69 -10.46 5.63
N PRO A 142 9.52 -11.04 6.51
CA PRO A 142 9.18 -11.19 7.91
C PRO A 142 9.03 -9.84 8.66
N LYS A 143 9.47 -8.72 8.11
CA LYS A 143 9.31 -7.40 8.73
C LYS A 143 7.87 -6.88 8.62
N THR A 144 7.18 -7.16 7.52
CA THR A 144 5.75 -6.84 7.34
C THR A 144 4.88 -7.93 7.96
N ALA A 145 5.17 -9.19 7.69
CA ALA A 145 4.38 -10.34 8.10
C ALA A 145 4.54 -10.76 9.59
N CYS A 146 5.26 -9.97 10.40
CA CYS A 146 5.66 -10.33 11.77
C CYS A 146 4.49 -10.47 12.77
N ARG A 147 3.29 -10.08 12.43
CA ARG A 147 2.10 -10.11 13.29
C ARG A 147 0.96 -10.98 12.76
N LEU A 148 1.21 -11.78 11.75
CA LEU A 148 0.20 -12.70 11.20
C LEU A 148 -0.13 -13.89 12.12
N ASP A 149 0.48 -13.96 13.29
CA ASP A 149 0.18 -14.93 14.35
C ASP A 149 -0.38 -14.26 15.63
N ASP A 150 -0.82 -12.99 15.56
CA ASP A 150 -1.43 -12.29 16.70
C ASP A 150 -2.73 -13.02 17.12
N PRO A 151 -2.94 -13.27 18.43
CA PRO A 151 -4.10 -14.05 18.89
C PRO A 151 -5.47 -13.40 18.63
N ARG A 152 -5.51 -12.12 18.30
CA ARG A 152 -6.74 -11.39 17.92
C ARG A 152 -7.06 -11.52 16.44
N LEU A 153 -6.13 -12.03 15.62
CA LEU A 153 -6.27 -12.16 14.18
C LEU A 153 -6.88 -13.52 13.81
N THR A 154 -7.90 -13.49 12.97
CA THR A 154 -8.41 -14.64 12.22
C THR A 154 -8.20 -14.41 10.73
N ILE A 155 -7.49 -15.31 10.07
CA ILE A 155 -7.27 -15.24 8.61
C ILE A 155 -8.28 -16.17 7.92
N HIS A 156 -9.03 -15.63 6.96
CA HIS A 156 -9.97 -16.34 6.12
C HIS A 156 -9.44 -16.37 4.70
N TYR A 157 -9.22 -17.57 4.15
CA TYR A 157 -8.78 -17.73 2.76
C TYR A 157 -9.99 -17.89 1.87
N GLU A 158 -10.60 -16.76 1.50
CA GLU A 158 -11.79 -16.72 0.66
C GLU A 158 -11.99 -15.36 -0.04
N ASP A 159 -12.98 -15.28 -0.90
CA ASP A 159 -13.33 -14.08 -1.65
C ASP A 159 -13.95 -13.02 -0.69
N GLY A 160 -13.26 -11.87 -0.56
CA GLY A 160 -13.68 -10.76 0.29
C GLY A 160 -15.05 -10.18 -0.04
N LEU A 161 -15.46 -10.21 -1.32
CA LEU A 161 -16.79 -9.79 -1.76
C LEU A 161 -17.88 -10.72 -1.17
N LYS A 162 -17.64 -12.02 -1.20
CA LYS A 162 -18.58 -13.01 -0.62
C LYS A 162 -18.60 -12.91 0.88
N PHE A 163 -17.44 -12.76 1.50
CA PHE A 163 -17.32 -12.65 2.96
C PHE A 163 -18.12 -11.47 3.50
N VAL A 164 -17.89 -10.26 3.00
CA VAL A 164 -18.52 -9.05 3.50
C VAL A 164 -20.04 -9.03 3.29
N ARG A 165 -20.52 -9.67 2.21
CA ARG A 165 -21.96 -9.77 1.90
C ARG A 165 -22.77 -10.47 3.02
N SER A 166 -22.12 -11.38 3.76
CA SER A 166 -22.73 -12.12 4.85
C SER A 166 -22.75 -11.38 6.19
N LYS A 167 -22.11 -10.21 6.27
CA LYS A 167 -21.92 -9.47 7.52
C LYS A 167 -22.90 -8.30 7.63
N GLU A 168 -23.37 -8.06 8.85
CA GLU A 168 -24.25 -6.95 9.17
C GLU A 168 -23.90 -6.40 10.56
N ASN A 169 -23.66 -5.08 10.65
CA ASN A 169 -23.39 -4.38 11.92
C ASN A 169 -22.32 -5.06 12.79
N ALA A 170 -21.25 -5.53 12.15
CA ALA A 170 -20.24 -6.37 12.77
C ALA A 170 -18.92 -5.64 13.07
N TYR A 171 -18.55 -4.64 12.27
CA TYR A 171 -17.23 -4.01 12.32
C TYR A 171 -17.31 -2.51 12.59
N ASP A 172 -16.34 -2.00 13.33
CA ASP A 172 -16.12 -0.56 13.55
C ASP A 172 -15.30 0.05 12.41
N LEU A 173 -14.41 -0.77 11.84
CA LEU A 173 -13.53 -0.35 10.76
C LEU A 173 -13.41 -1.46 9.71
N ILE A 174 -13.51 -1.07 8.45
CA ILE A 174 -13.17 -1.92 7.30
C ILE A 174 -12.00 -1.28 6.55
N ILE A 175 -10.92 -2.02 6.34
CA ILE A 175 -9.80 -1.63 5.51
C ILE A 175 -9.78 -2.52 4.28
N VAL A 176 -9.80 -1.92 3.09
CA VAL A 176 -9.67 -2.62 1.82
C VAL A 176 -8.27 -2.34 1.27
N ASP A 177 -7.39 -3.29 1.51
CA ASP A 177 -6.00 -3.29 1.09
C ASP A 177 -5.81 -4.36 0.01
N SER A 178 -6.39 -4.09 -1.14
CA SER A 178 -6.42 -4.99 -2.28
C SER A 178 -5.44 -4.56 -3.37
N THR A 179 -5.17 -5.47 -4.31
CA THR A 179 -4.54 -5.13 -5.58
C THR A 179 -5.41 -4.13 -6.36
N ASP A 180 -4.83 -3.54 -7.40
CA ASP A 180 -5.47 -2.56 -8.27
C ASP A 180 -6.85 -3.03 -8.80
N PRO A 181 -7.71 -2.09 -9.28
CA PRO A 181 -9.05 -2.38 -9.75
C PRO A 181 -9.07 -3.16 -11.08
N PHE A 182 -8.13 -4.08 -11.24
CA PHE A 182 -7.97 -5.00 -12.38
C PHE A 182 -7.86 -6.44 -11.87
N GLY A 183 -8.30 -7.41 -12.68
CA GLY A 183 -8.19 -8.83 -12.35
C GLY A 183 -8.95 -9.20 -11.06
N PRO A 184 -8.32 -9.92 -10.11
CA PRO A 184 -9.01 -10.40 -8.90
C PRO A 184 -9.61 -9.29 -8.02
N GLY A 185 -9.01 -8.08 -8.02
CA GLY A 185 -9.44 -6.93 -7.22
C GLY A 185 -10.63 -6.15 -7.79
N GLU A 186 -10.98 -6.30 -9.06
CA GLU A 186 -11.98 -5.45 -9.75
C GLU A 186 -13.33 -5.38 -9.01
N GLY A 187 -13.79 -6.49 -8.44
CA GLY A 187 -15.05 -6.57 -7.69
C GLY A 187 -15.11 -5.72 -6.44
N LEU A 188 -13.96 -5.38 -5.85
CA LEU A 188 -13.84 -4.63 -4.60
C LEU A 188 -14.00 -3.11 -4.76
N PHE A 189 -14.22 -2.62 -5.98
CA PHE A 189 -14.42 -1.20 -6.30
C PHE A 189 -15.84 -0.90 -6.79
N THR A 190 -16.74 -1.87 -6.72
CA THR A 190 -18.11 -1.73 -7.19
C THR A 190 -19.03 -1.09 -6.15
N ARG A 191 -20.09 -0.44 -6.61
CA ARG A 191 -21.14 0.09 -5.73
C ARG A 191 -21.78 -0.99 -4.86
N GLU A 192 -21.96 -2.20 -5.41
CA GLU A 192 -22.48 -3.34 -4.65
C GLU A 192 -21.56 -3.69 -3.47
N PHE A 193 -20.26 -3.74 -3.70
CA PHE A 193 -19.28 -4.02 -2.66
C PHE A 193 -19.33 -2.96 -1.55
N TYR A 194 -19.28 -1.66 -1.90
CA TYR A 194 -19.36 -0.60 -0.89
C TYR A 194 -20.70 -0.59 -0.13
N GLY A 195 -21.80 -0.94 -0.80
CA GLY A 195 -23.10 -1.13 -0.15
C GLY A 195 -23.10 -2.29 0.84
N ASN A 196 -22.39 -3.37 0.56
CA ASN A 196 -22.21 -4.49 1.48
C ASN A 196 -21.28 -4.11 2.64
N CYS A 197 -20.20 -3.37 2.39
CA CYS A 197 -19.35 -2.82 3.44
C CYS A 197 -20.13 -1.87 4.36
N TYR A 198 -21.00 -1.02 3.77
CA TYR A 198 -21.87 -0.16 4.57
C TYR A 198 -22.76 -0.95 5.53
N LYS A 199 -23.39 -2.05 5.09
CA LYS A 199 -24.20 -2.92 5.94
C LYS A 199 -23.37 -3.63 7.01
N ALA A 200 -22.17 -4.07 6.67
CA ALA A 200 -21.26 -4.77 7.57
C ALA A 200 -20.72 -3.86 8.68
N LEU A 201 -20.60 -2.57 8.42
CA LEU A 201 -20.18 -1.57 9.39
C LEU A 201 -21.29 -1.25 10.41
N ARG A 202 -20.89 -1.02 11.66
CA ARG A 202 -21.73 -0.45 12.73
C ARG A 202 -22.19 0.97 12.36
N GLU A 203 -23.11 1.52 13.17
CA GLU A 203 -23.75 2.82 12.92
C GLU A 203 -22.77 4.00 12.78
N ASP A 204 -21.60 3.89 13.36
CA ASP A 204 -20.55 4.92 13.32
C ASP A 204 -19.25 4.44 12.64
N GLY A 205 -19.33 3.33 11.91
CA GLY A 205 -18.18 2.69 11.30
C GLY A 205 -17.53 3.50 10.16
N ILE A 206 -16.26 3.20 9.94
CA ILE A 206 -15.41 3.81 8.91
C ILE A 206 -14.93 2.73 7.93
N LEU A 207 -14.86 3.08 6.65
CA LEU A 207 -14.20 2.31 5.61
C LEU A 207 -13.04 3.10 5.03
N ILE A 208 -11.91 2.44 4.85
CA ILE A 208 -10.76 2.96 4.11
C ILE A 208 -10.45 2.00 2.97
N ASN A 209 -10.12 2.55 1.82
CA ASN A 209 -9.59 1.76 0.70
C ASN A 209 -8.47 2.49 -0.02
N GLN A 210 -7.63 1.76 -0.71
CA GLN A 210 -6.70 2.33 -1.66
C GLN A 210 -7.47 2.88 -2.88
N HIS A 211 -7.00 3.98 -3.50
CA HIS A 211 -7.72 4.72 -4.55
C HIS A 211 -6.91 4.93 -5.81
N GLU A 212 -5.76 4.33 -5.96
CA GLU A 212 -4.85 4.48 -7.09
C GLU A 212 -4.09 5.82 -7.17
N SER A 213 -3.23 5.90 -8.18
CA SER A 213 -2.56 7.14 -8.57
C SER A 213 -3.52 8.07 -9.33
N PRO A 214 -3.59 9.36 -9.00
CA PRO A 214 -4.41 10.31 -9.75
C PRO A 214 -3.69 10.87 -11.00
N PHE A 215 -2.47 10.44 -11.29
CA PHE A 215 -1.61 11.13 -12.25
C PHE A 215 -1.67 10.55 -13.67
N TYR A 216 -1.58 9.24 -13.83
CA TYR A 216 -1.68 8.62 -15.14
C TYR A 216 -3.15 8.45 -15.55
N PRO A 217 -3.50 8.63 -16.83
CA PRO A 217 -4.91 8.70 -17.25
C PRO A 217 -5.75 7.47 -16.92
N GLU A 218 -5.18 6.27 -17.02
CA GLU A 218 -5.89 5.01 -16.74
C GLU A 218 -6.16 4.85 -15.25
N ASP A 219 -5.15 5.10 -14.42
CA ASP A 219 -5.24 5.06 -12.96
C ASP A 219 -6.18 6.16 -12.44
N ALA A 220 -6.06 7.39 -12.97
CA ALA A 220 -6.94 8.51 -12.63
C ALA A 220 -8.41 8.19 -12.93
N ALA A 221 -8.69 7.53 -14.06
CA ALA A 221 -10.05 7.11 -14.40
C ALA A 221 -10.56 6.01 -13.45
N ALA A 222 -9.70 5.09 -13.02
CA ALA A 222 -10.04 4.08 -12.02
C ALA A 222 -10.33 4.71 -10.65
N CYS A 223 -9.45 5.62 -10.20
CA CYS A 223 -9.63 6.42 -9.00
C CYS A 223 -10.99 7.15 -8.99
N GLN A 224 -11.32 7.87 -10.08
CA GLN A 224 -12.59 8.59 -10.21
C GLN A 224 -13.81 7.66 -10.10
N ARG A 225 -13.75 6.48 -10.74
CA ARG A 225 -14.85 5.50 -10.66
C ARG A 225 -15.02 4.94 -9.25
N ALA A 226 -13.91 4.57 -8.60
CA ALA A 226 -13.91 4.06 -7.22
C ALA A 226 -14.46 5.11 -6.26
N HIS A 227 -14.00 6.35 -6.36
CA HIS A 227 -14.46 7.46 -5.50
C HIS A 227 -15.95 7.76 -5.70
N LYS A 228 -16.43 7.76 -6.94
CA LYS A 228 -17.87 7.93 -7.24
C LYS A 228 -18.70 6.88 -6.52
N ASN A 229 -18.34 5.62 -6.62
CA ASN A 229 -19.07 4.53 -5.97
C ASN A 229 -19.06 4.66 -4.44
N LEU A 230 -17.96 5.17 -3.88
CA LEU A 230 -17.83 5.43 -2.45
C LEU A 230 -18.75 6.57 -1.99
N VAL A 231 -18.74 7.69 -2.71
CA VAL A 231 -19.61 8.87 -2.44
C VAL A 231 -21.10 8.50 -2.53
N GLU A 232 -21.48 7.67 -3.49
CA GLU A 232 -22.87 7.20 -3.62
C GLU A 232 -23.30 6.23 -2.51
N SER A 233 -22.35 5.66 -1.76
CA SER A 233 -22.62 4.63 -0.74
C SER A 233 -22.55 5.17 0.68
N PHE A 234 -21.83 6.26 0.95
CA PHE A 234 -21.59 6.78 2.29
C PHE A 234 -21.95 8.27 2.44
N PRO A 235 -22.48 8.69 3.60
CA PRO A 235 -22.82 10.10 3.84
C PRO A 235 -21.61 11.02 3.98
N ILE A 236 -20.44 10.46 4.34
CA ILE A 236 -19.15 11.17 4.39
C ILE A 236 -18.17 10.37 3.57
N ALA A 237 -17.67 10.97 2.50
CA ALA A 237 -16.61 10.41 1.67
C ALA A 237 -15.59 11.52 1.37
N LYS A 238 -14.31 11.23 1.61
CA LYS A 238 -13.19 12.14 1.37
C LYS A 238 -12.01 11.37 0.81
N VAL A 239 -11.12 12.08 0.16
CA VAL A 239 -9.85 11.54 -0.36
C VAL A 239 -8.71 12.14 0.43
N TYR A 240 -7.70 11.33 0.72
CA TYR A 240 -6.42 11.78 1.25
C TYR A 240 -5.27 11.12 0.51
N GLN A 241 -4.09 11.70 0.64
CA GLN A 241 -2.93 11.36 -0.18
C GLN A 241 -1.73 10.93 0.64
N ALA A 242 -0.87 10.12 0.01
CA ALA A 242 0.48 9.84 0.47
C ALA A 242 1.46 9.83 -0.71
N HIS A 243 2.76 9.96 -0.40
CA HIS A 243 3.81 9.90 -1.41
C HIS A 243 4.62 8.63 -1.22
N ILE A 244 4.42 7.66 -2.12
CA ILE A 244 5.04 6.34 -2.08
C ILE A 244 6.02 6.23 -3.26
N PRO A 245 7.33 6.30 -3.02
CA PRO A 245 8.33 6.43 -4.09
C PRO A 245 8.29 5.36 -5.16
N THR A 246 7.89 4.12 -4.82
CA THR A 246 7.89 2.99 -5.74
C THR A 246 6.57 2.76 -6.47
N TYR A 247 5.51 3.49 -6.11
CA TYR A 247 4.21 3.39 -6.78
C TYR A 247 4.13 4.34 -8.00
N PRO A 248 3.19 4.11 -8.93
CA PRO A 248 3.03 4.95 -10.12
C PRO A 248 2.96 6.43 -9.77
N SER A 249 3.80 7.26 -10.41
CA SER A 249 3.99 8.70 -10.13
C SER A 249 4.47 9.07 -8.72
N GLY A 250 4.56 8.15 -7.77
CA GLY A 250 4.84 8.43 -6.36
C GLY A 250 3.69 9.12 -5.60
N HIS A 251 2.59 9.44 -6.27
CA HIS A 251 1.42 10.08 -5.68
C HIS A 251 0.26 9.08 -5.59
N TRP A 252 -0.11 8.71 -4.38
CA TRP A 252 -1.14 7.70 -4.11
C TRP A 252 -2.30 8.28 -3.32
N LEU A 253 -3.50 7.87 -3.67
CA LEU A 253 -4.72 8.31 -2.98
C LEU A 253 -5.34 7.16 -2.19
N PHE A 254 -6.03 7.56 -1.12
CA PHE A 254 -6.87 6.71 -0.30
C PHE A 254 -8.26 7.31 -0.19
N GLY A 255 -9.29 6.45 -0.19
CA GLY A 255 -10.64 6.83 0.11
C GLY A 255 -10.95 6.66 1.60
N PHE A 256 -11.52 7.68 2.21
CA PHE A 256 -12.07 7.67 3.55
C PHE A 256 -13.58 7.78 3.46
N ALA A 257 -14.30 6.76 3.90
CA ALA A 257 -15.74 6.77 3.95
C ALA A 257 -16.24 6.49 5.37
N SER A 258 -17.23 7.23 5.83
CA SER A 258 -17.73 7.12 7.19
C SER A 258 -19.24 7.32 7.26
N LYS A 259 -19.86 6.60 8.19
CA LYS A 259 -21.28 6.80 8.52
C LYS A 259 -21.50 8.02 9.43
N LYS A 260 -20.45 8.45 10.16
CA LYS A 260 -20.63 9.48 11.21
C LYS A 260 -19.45 10.44 11.34
N TYR A 261 -18.22 9.94 11.38
CA TYR A 261 -17.05 10.75 11.71
C TYR A 261 -16.43 11.42 10.49
N HIS A 262 -16.19 12.72 10.59
CA HIS A 262 -15.47 13.47 9.56
C HIS A 262 -13.98 13.43 9.82
N PRO A 263 -13.13 13.12 8.83
CA PRO A 263 -11.70 12.84 9.07
C PRO A 263 -10.91 14.00 9.69
N LEU A 264 -11.30 15.24 9.46
CA LEU A 264 -10.61 16.41 10.01
C LEU A 264 -11.27 16.97 11.26
N ARG A 265 -12.62 16.98 11.34
CA ARG A 265 -13.33 17.55 12.48
C ARG A 265 -13.31 16.66 13.72
N ASP A 266 -13.32 15.35 13.49
CA ASP A 266 -13.35 14.34 14.55
C ASP A 266 -11.99 13.69 14.81
N LEU A 267 -10.91 14.25 14.23
CA LEU A 267 -9.54 13.87 14.54
C LEU A 267 -9.22 14.20 16.02
N ASP A 268 -8.92 13.19 16.80
CA ASP A 268 -8.51 13.34 18.20
C ASP A 268 -6.98 13.20 18.34
N GLU A 269 -6.30 14.33 18.14
CA GLU A 269 -4.84 14.41 18.23
C GLU A 269 -4.31 14.05 19.63
N THR A 270 -5.05 14.44 20.68
CA THR A 270 -4.64 14.17 22.06
C THR A 270 -4.68 12.67 22.34
N ARG A 271 -5.79 12.02 22.01
CA ARG A 271 -5.94 10.56 22.16
C ARG A 271 -4.88 9.82 21.33
N TRP A 272 -4.66 10.23 20.09
CA TRP A 272 -3.63 9.64 19.24
C TRP A 272 -2.23 9.74 19.86
N ASN A 273 -1.82 10.95 20.25
CA ASN A 273 -0.49 11.19 20.78
C ASN A 273 -0.24 10.45 22.12
N LEU A 274 -1.29 10.30 22.94
CA LEU A 274 -1.19 9.54 24.21
C LEU A 274 -0.96 8.04 24.00
N ARG A 275 -1.30 7.49 22.84
CA ARG A 275 -1.02 6.07 22.53
C ARG A 275 0.47 5.78 22.37
N GLY A 276 1.25 6.77 21.97
CA GLY A 276 2.71 6.64 21.82
C GLY A 276 3.12 5.61 20.76
N ILE A 277 2.29 5.38 19.74
CA ILE A 277 2.58 4.44 18.64
C ILE A 277 3.74 5.01 17.82
N PRO A 278 4.84 4.25 17.66
CA PRO A 278 5.98 4.71 16.87
C PRO A 278 5.63 4.65 15.37
N CYS A 279 5.64 5.81 14.72
CA CYS A 279 5.43 5.94 13.28
C CYS A 279 6.66 6.54 12.61
N ARG A 280 6.90 6.16 11.37
CA ARG A 280 7.97 6.68 10.51
C ARG A 280 7.45 7.77 9.56
N TYR A 281 6.16 7.73 9.24
CA TYR A 281 5.52 8.62 8.28
C TYR A 281 4.32 9.37 8.86
N TYR A 282 3.39 8.65 9.50
CA TYR A 282 2.18 9.23 10.03
C TYR A 282 2.43 10.15 11.21
N THR A 283 1.81 11.35 11.18
CA THR A 283 1.65 12.26 12.30
C THR A 283 0.28 12.92 12.21
N THR A 284 -0.26 13.42 13.32
CA THR A 284 -1.55 14.15 13.30
C THR A 284 -1.47 15.45 12.49
N THR A 285 -0.30 16.04 12.34
CA THR A 285 -0.08 17.18 11.44
C THR A 285 -0.14 16.76 9.97
N LEU A 286 0.54 15.65 9.63
CA LEU A 286 0.49 15.08 8.29
C LEU A 286 -0.93 14.63 7.94
N HIS A 287 -1.64 14.01 8.88
CA HIS A 287 -3.05 13.64 8.72
C HIS A 287 -3.87 14.79 8.16
N LYS A 288 -3.81 15.97 8.78
CA LYS A 288 -4.50 17.16 8.30
C LYS A 288 -4.06 17.56 6.90
N GLY A 289 -2.74 17.62 6.68
CA GLY A 289 -2.16 17.98 5.39
C GLY A 289 -2.51 17.02 4.26
N ALA A 290 -2.67 15.74 4.56
CA ALA A 290 -2.98 14.71 3.57
C ALA A 290 -4.36 14.89 2.90
N PHE A 291 -5.31 15.54 3.57
CA PHE A 291 -6.63 15.84 3.02
C PHE A 291 -6.67 17.14 2.18
N TYR A 292 -5.59 17.90 2.12
CA TYR A 292 -5.46 19.05 1.22
C TYR A 292 -4.81 18.56 -0.09
N ILE A 293 -5.66 18.17 -1.03
CA ILE A 293 -5.25 17.57 -2.30
C ILE A 293 -4.89 18.65 -3.34
N PRO A 294 -4.02 18.36 -4.32
CA PRO A 294 -3.68 19.27 -5.41
C PRO A 294 -4.88 19.62 -6.29
N ALA A 295 -4.87 20.81 -6.87
CA ALA A 295 -5.96 21.31 -7.71
C ALA A 295 -6.32 20.38 -8.89
N TYR A 296 -5.36 19.65 -9.47
CA TYR A 296 -5.66 18.70 -10.54
C TYR A 296 -6.43 17.47 -10.05
N VAL A 297 -6.27 17.07 -8.78
CA VAL A 297 -7.04 16.00 -8.14
C VAL A 297 -8.42 16.50 -7.79
N GLU A 298 -8.54 17.75 -7.28
CA GLU A 298 -9.84 18.39 -7.06
C GLU A 298 -10.65 18.44 -8.35
N GLU A 299 -10.03 18.84 -9.47
CA GLU A 299 -10.72 18.90 -10.77
C GLU A 299 -11.10 17.49 -11.26
N LEU A 300 -10.24 16.46 -11.04
CA LEU A 300 -10.54 15.06 -11.37
C LEU A 300 -11.80 14.57 -10.63
N LEU A 301 -11.96 14.93 -9.37
CA LEU A 301 -13.04 14.44 -8.50
C LEU A 301 -14.29 15.33 -8.45
N LYS A 302 -14.21 16.56 -8.96
CA LYS A 302 -15.24 17.60 -8.88
C LYS A 302 -16.66 17.16 -9.29
N HIS A 303 -16.77 16.27 -10.27
CA HIS A 303 -18.06 15.81 -10.79
C HIS A 303 -18.61 14.57 -10.07
N VAL A 304 -17.86 14.03 -9.13
CA VAL A 304 -18.26 12.84 -8.37
C VAL A 304 -18.43 13.10 -6.89
N GLU A 305 -17.94 14.22 -6.37
CA GLU A 305 -18.18 14.65 -4.99
C GLU A 305 -19.55 15.36 -4.89
N HIS A 306 -20.22 15.18 -3.76
CA HIS A 306 -21.38 15.99 -3.39
C HIS A 306 -20.91 17.37 -2.89
N GLU A 307 -21.62 18.45 -3.32
CA GLU A 307 -21.38 19.81 -2.84
C GLU A 307 -21.51 19.95 -1.31
#